data_ecb7096157a3b0f659353733814251e1
#
_entry.id   ecb7096157a3b0f659353733814251e1
#
_cell.length_a   1.000
_cell.length_b   1.000
_cell.length_c   1.000
_cell.angle_alpha   90.00
_cell.angle_beta   90.00
_cell.angle_gamma   90.00
#
_symmetry.space_group_name_H-M   'P 1'
#
loop_
_entity.id
_entity.type
_entity.pdbx_description
1 polymer ?
#
loop_
_entity_poly.entity_id
_entity_poly.type
_entity_poly.pdbx_seq_one_letter_code
_entity_poly.pdbx_strand_id
1 'polypeptide(L)'
;MQFNLGSPYTRTSIGNVLNDPRISKSREGIITAGNSILLFVTLDKTKQTNSKLQYNDFFEGNLFHWDSQTTQSINTPRIQKIVNGEVDVLLFTRVHEKTKSKSNPFIYCGALSYKAHDEATSKPVHIVFNCLDYQDEPSAQLAKVYDWTPSNDRPRTAHYVNATPKVSAARKPSGGGQGYARDQAAKVATELHAMKTAINFYEGLGYEVVDTSSNESFDLLCAKGGEVLKVEVKGTASLGKQVLVTANEVKEARMSGVKTDLFILHSINIVDSKASGGIINRIQNWNPSDESLVPTMFKHSII
;
A
#
# COMPACT_ATOMS: atom_id res chain seq x y z
N MET A 1 -8.18 -13.08 -3.84
CA MET A 1 -7.94 -12.54 -2.48
C MET A 1 -7.84 -13.72 -1.52
N GLN A 2 -6.79 -13.83 -0.70
CA GLN A 2 -6.62 -15.01 0.19
C GLN A 2 -7.49 -14.94 1.45
N PHE A 3 -7.98 -13.73 1.82
CA PHE A 3 -8.79 -13.51 3.03
C PHE A 3 -10.10 -12.80 2.68
N ASN A 4 -11.17 -13.17 3.36
CA ASN A 4 -12.49 -12.56 3.21
C ASN A 4 -12.64 -11.42 4.22
N LEU A 5 -12.94 -10.22 3.75
CA LEU A 5 -13.15 -9.03 4.57
C LEU A 5 -14.22 -9.27 5.64
N GLY A 6 -13.98 -8.83 6.86
CA GLY A 6 -14.88 -9.03 8.00
C GLY A 6 -14.93 -10.45 8.57
N SER A 7 -14.24 -11.42 7.98
CA SER A 7 -14.21 -12.79 8.49
C SER A 7 -13.19 -12.97 9.62
N PRO A 8 -13.49 -13.85 10.59
CA PRO A 8 -12.61 -14.14 11.71
C PRO A 8 -11.51 -15.13 11.33
N TYR A 9 -10.29 -14.85 11.76
CA TYR A 9 -9.11 -15.71 11.55
C TYR A 9 -8.30 -15.87 12.83
N THR A 10 -7.79 -17.08 13.05
CA THR A 10 -6.74 -17.34 14.04
C THR A 10 -5.37 -17.22 13.38
N ARG A 11 -4.30 -17.02 14.16
CA ARG A 11 -2.94 -17.05 13.61
C ARG A 11 -2.63 -18.38 12.91
N THR A 12 -3.17 -19.47 13.40
CA THR A 12 -3.02 -20.80 12.78
C THR A 12 -3.70 -20.84 11.41
N SER A 13 -4.95 -20.37 11.31
CA SER A 13 -5.64 -20.33 10.01
C SER A 13 -4.97 -19.42 9.00
N ILE A 14 -4.44 -18.26 9.46
CA ILE A 14 -3.67 -17.34 8.60
C ILE A 14 -2.37 -18.02 8.13
N GLY A 15 -1.65 -18.66 9.04
CA GLY A 15 -0.43 -19.41 8.71
C GLY A 15 -0.67 -20.51 7.69
N ASN A 16 -1.81 -21.22 7.77
CA ASN A 16 -2.21 -22.25 6.79
C ASN A 16 -2.52 -21.62 5.42
N VAL A 17 -3.27 -20.51 5.38
CA VAL A 17 -3.61 -19.82 4.13
C VAL A 17 -2.35 -19.31 3.42
N LEU A 18 -1.37 -18.78 4.17
CA LEU A 18 -0.13 -18.23 3.62
C LEU A 18 1.00 -19.26 3.48
N ASN A 19 0.74 -20.53 3.88
CA ASN A 19 1.75 -21.60 3.96
C ASN A 19 3.01 -21.18 4.75
N ASP A 20 2.80 -20.43 5.84
CA ASP A 20 3.86 -19.96 6.72
C ASP A 20 3.58 -20.34 8.20
N PRO A 21 4.15 -21.46 8.69
CA PRO A 21 3.90 -21.94 10.04
C PRO A 21 4.47 -21.04 11.14
N ARG A 22 5.36 -20.10 10.82
CA ARG A 22 5.91 -19.13 11.78
C ARG A 22 4.81 -18.22 12.34
N ILE A 23 3.78 -17.91 11.54
CA ILE A 23 2.67 -17.04 11.93
C ILE A 23 1.90 -17.63 13.12
N SER A 24 1.67 -18.94 13.12
CA SER A 24 0.92 -19.63 14.19
C SER A 24 1.66 -19.59 15.54
N LYS A 25 2.99 -19.59 15.50
CA LYS A 25 3.87 -19.61 16.68
C LYS A 25 4.23 -18.21 17.19
N SER A 26 4.16 -17.20 16.32
CA SER A 26 4.54 -15.83 16.66
C SER A 26 3.50 -15.17 17.56
N ARG A 27 3.98 -14.30 18.45
CA ARG A 27 3.15 -13.40 19.27
C ARG A 27 3.34 -11.93 18.89
N GLU A 28 4.15 -11.66 17.88
CA GLU A 28 4.44 -10.31 17.41
C GLU A 28 3.20 -9.66 16.79
N GLY A 29 3.04 -8.34 17.01
CA GLY A 29 1.98 -7.53 16.40
C GLY A 29 2.23 -7.22 14.93
N ILE A 30 3.45 -7.43 14.43
CA ILE A 30 3.85 -7.19 13.03
C ILE A 30 4.70 -8.35 12.52
N ILE A 31 4.30 -8.97 11.42
CA ILE A 31 4.97 -10.14 10.84
C ILE A 31 5.15 -9.91 9.34
N THR A 32 6.35 -10.18 8.83
CA THR A 32 6.62 -10.22 7.39
C THR A 32 6.36 -11.63 6.85
N ALA A 33 5.49 -11.75 5.86
CA ALA A 33 5.14 -12.99 5.19
C ALA A 33 5.20 -12.78 3.66
N GLY A 34 6.23 -13.30 3.02
CA GLY A 34 6.49 -13.02 1.59
C GLY A 34 6.65 -11.53 1.32
N ASN A 35 5.89 -11.02 0.36
CA ASN A 35 5.85 -9.59 0.02
C ASN A 35 4.81 -8.79 0.84
N SER A 36 4.27 -9.36 1.92
CA SER A 36 3.27 -8.71 2.75
C SER A 36 3.76 -8.53 4.19
N ILE A 37 3.26 -7.48 4.82
CA ILE A 37 3.35 -7.26 6.26
C ILE A 37 1.95 -7.44 6.85
N LEU A 38 1.85 -8.34 7.83
CA LEU A 38 0.63 -8.59 8.57
C LEU A 38 0.66 -7.81 9.87
N LEU A 39 -0.33 -6.96 10.10
CA LEU A 39 -0.55 -6.27 11.37
C LEU A 39 -1.59 -7.03 12.18
N PHE A 40 -1.21 -7.49 13.37
CA PHE A 40 -2.08 -8.14 14.34
C PHE A 40 -2.32 -7.20 15.50
N VAL A 41 -3.49 -6.57 15.54
CA VAL A 41 -3.80 -5.52 16.49
C VAL A 41 -4.92 -5.93 17.42
N THR A 42 -4.67 -5.82 18.72
CA THR A 42 -5.71 -5.86 19.75
C THR A 42 -6.00 -4.43 20.17
N LEU A 43 -7.22 -3.94 19.96
CA LEU A 43 -7.56 -2.54 20.17
C LEU A 43 -7.64 -2.18 21.65
N ASP A 44 -8.36 -2.99 22.44
CA ASP A 44 -8.43 -2.79 23.89
C ASP A 44 -7.16 -3.26 24.60
N LYS A 45 -6.40 -2.31 25.12
CA LYS A 45 -5.17 -2.55 25.88
C LYS A 45 -5.29 -2.15 27.36
N THR A 46 -6.49 -1.95 27.86
CA THR A 46 -6.73 -1.54 29.26
C THR A 46 -6.18 -2.53 30.29
N LYS A 47 -6.06 -3.80 29.89
CA LYS A 47 -5.47 -4.86 30.74
C LYS A 47 -3.96 -4.94 30.69
N GLN A 48 -3.29 -4.12 29.88
CA GLN A 48 -1.83 -4.07 29.83
C GLN A 48 -1.31 -3.29 31.05
N THR A 49 -0.59 -3.96 31.91
CA THR A 49 0.01 -3.36 33.11
C THR A 49 1.17 -2.42 32.78
N ASN A 50 1.83 -2.60 31.65
CA ASN A 50 2.90 -1.73 31.19
C ASN A 50 2.33 -0.60 30.33
N SER A 51 2.36 0.63 30.86
CA SER A 51 1.86 1.83 30.17
C SER A 51 2.52 2.10 28.83
N LYS A 52 3.78 1.65 28.63
CA LYS A 52 4.48 1.76 27.35
C LYS A 52 3.90 0.86 26.24
N LEU A 53 3.08 -0.13 26.60
CA LEU A 53 2.41 -1.04 25.68
C LEU A 53 0.93 -0.70 25.47
N GLN A 54 0.45 0.39 26.10
CA GLN A 54 -0.90 0.90 25.90
C GLN A 54 -0.95 1.80 24.67
N TYR A 55 -0.82 1.18 23.49
CA TYR A 55 -0.93 1.86 22.19
C TYR A 55 -2.35 2.36 21.94
N ASN A 56 -2.47 3.47 21.21
CA ASN A 56 -3.75 4.02 20.75
C ASN A 56 -4.02 3.60 19.31
N ASP A 57 -4.40 2.33 19.13
CA ASP A 57 -4.79 1.83 17.81
C ASP A 57 -6.33 1.93 17.69
N PHE A 58 -6.84 2.60 16.66
CA PHE A 58 -8.28 2.78 16.46
C PHE A 58 -8.59 3.15 15.00
N PHE A 59 -9.86 3.03 14.62
CA PHE A 59 -10.36 3.52 13.34
C PHE A 59 -10.94 4.95 13.49
N GLU A 60 -10.71 5.80 12.52
CA GLU A 60 -11.34 7.11 12.35
C GLU A 60 -11.89 7.19 10.92
N GLY A 61 -13.15 6.81 10.75
CA GLY A 61 -13.70 6.58 9.43
C GLY A 61 -12.85 5.56 8.65
N ASN A 62 -12.46 5.90 7.43
CA ASN A 62 -11.61 5.06 6.58
C ASN A 62 -10.11 5.12 6.92
N LEU A 63 -9.75 5.72 8.04
CA LEU A 63 -8.37 5.78 8.52
C LEU A 63 -8.16 4.79 9.66
N PHE A 64 -6.97 4.19 9.70
CA PHE A 64 -6.52 3.35 10.80
C PHE A 64 -5.28 3.95 11.45
N HIS A 65 -5.38 4.27 12.73
CA HIS A 65 -4.31 4.78 13.57
C HIS A 65 -3.59 3.62 14.23
N TRP A 66 -2.27 3.59 14.12
CA TRP A 66 -1.46 2.49 14.60
C TRP A 66 -0.14 2.96 15.21
N ASP A 67 0.17 2.46 16.39
CA ASP A 67 1.47 2.64 17.02
C ASP A 67 2.36 1.42 16.71
N SER A 68 3.57 1.65 16.18
CA SER A 68 4.55 0.60 15.95
C SER A 68 5.01 -0.04 17.27
N GLN A 69 5.85 -1.07 17.21
CA GLN A 69 6.47 -1.61 18.41
C GLN A 69 7.42 -0.59 19.04
N THR A 70 7.57 -0.63 20.38
CA THR A 70 8.42 0.29 21.17
C THR A 70 9.90 0.33 20.74
N THR A 71 10.35 -0.62 19.95
CA THR A 71 11.70 -0.68 19.39
C THR A 71 11.81 -0.11 17.98
N GLN A 72 10.69 0.24 17.35
CA GLN A 72 10.59 0.68 15.97
C GLN A 72 10.38 2.19 15.88
N SER A 73 11.09 2.80 14.95
CA SER A 73 10.93 4.19 14.54
C SER A 73 10.60 4.25 13.05
N ILE A 74 10.33 5.44 12.56
CA ILE A 74 10.11 5.67 11.13
C ILE A 74 11.28 5.15 10.27
N ASN A 75 12.52 5.20 10.77
CA ASN A 75 13.73 4.75 10.08
C ASN A 75 13.98 3.24 10.19
N THR A 76 13.13 2.48 10.89
CA THR A 76 13.27 1.03 10.96
C THR A 76 13.02 0.42 9.57
N PRO A 77 13.88 -0.48 9.04
CA PRO A 77 13.76 -0.98 7.66
C PRO A 77 12.38 -1.56 7.32
N ARG A 78 11.73 -2.26 8.28
CA ARG A 78 10.38 -2.79 8.09
C ARG A 78 9.34 -1.68 7.97
N ILE A 79 9.47 -0.60 8.74
CA ILE A 79 8.58 0.57 8.67
C ILE A 79 8.83 1.34 7.38
N GLN A 80 10.07 1.49 6.94
CA GLN A 80 10.40 2.13 5.67
C GLN A 80 9.76 1.42 4.48
N LYS A 81 9.70 0.08 4.48
CA LYS A 81 8.99 -0.68 3.43
C LYS A 81 7.50 -0.35 3.38
N ILE A 82 6.87 -0.14 4.54
CA ILE A 82 5.47 0.29 4.64
C ILE A 82 5.31 1.71 4.06
N VAL A 83 6.15 2.64 4.50
CA VAL A 83 6.11 4.06 4.10
C VAL A 83 6.32 4.23 2.59
N ASN A 84 7.24 3.45 2.03
CA ASN A 84 7.57 3.50 0.60
C ASN A 84 6.58 2.72 -0.29
N GLY A 85 5.61 2.00 0.32
CA GLY A 85 4.66 1.17 -0.45
C GLY A 85 5.30 -0.07 -1.11
N GLU A 86 6.45 -0.52 -0.59
CA GLU A 86 7.20 -1.66 -1.14
C GLU A 86 6.56 -3.02 -0.83
N VAL A 87 5.61 -3.05 0.10
CA VAL A 87 4.95 -4.26 0.59
C VAL A 87 3.47 -4.03 0.81
N ASP A 88 2.67 -5.06 0.63
CA ASP A 88 1.26 -5.04 1.02
C ASP A 88 1.14 -5.08 2.54
N VAL A 89 0.33 -4.21 3.12
CA VAL A 89 0.03 -4.23 4.55
C VAL A 89 -1.37 -4.77 4.75
N LEU A 90 -1.51 -5.87 5.46
CA LEU A 90 -2.79 -6.54 5.72
C LEU A 90 -3.14 -6.42 7.21
N LEU A 91 -4.36 -5.92 7.49
CA LEU A 91 -4.80 -5.63 8.84
C LEU A 91 -5.70 -6.73 9.40
N PHE A 92 -5.30 -7.26 10.54
CA PHE A 92 -6.06 -8.21 11.35
C PHE A 92 -6.27 -7.62 12.74
N THR A 93 -7.52 -7.28 13.10
CA THR A 93 -7.83 -6.66 14.40
C THR A 93 -8.79 -7.49 15.22
N ARG A 94 -8.75 -7.28 16.52
CA ARG A 94 -9.78 -7.71 17.47
C ARG A 94 -9.92 -6.66 18.58
N VAL A 95 -11.10 -6.49 19.12
CA VAL A 95 -11.30 -5.56 20.24
C VAL A 95 -10.60 -6.10 21.48
N HIS A 96 -10.95 -7.28 21.93
CA HIS A 96 -10.37 -7.89 23.15
C HIS A 96 -9.55 -9.13 22.83
N GLU A 97 -8.44 -9.34 23.54
CA GLU A 97 -7.61 -10.53 23.38
C GLU A 97 -8.34 -11.82 23.73
N LYS A 98 -9.09 -11.81 24.82
CA LYS A 98 -9.78 -13.00 25.34
C LYS A 98 -11.19 -12.64 25.80
N THR A 99 -12.10 -13.61 25.63
CA THR A 99 -13.43 -13.60 26.23
C THR A 99 -13.61 -14.89 27.02
N LYS A 100 -13.91 -14.80 28.33
CA LYS A 100 -14.07 -15.99 29.22
C LYS A 100 -12.93 -17.01 29.04
N SER A 101 -11.67 -16.55 29.13
CA SER A 101 -10.45 -17.35 28.99
C SER A 101 -10.14 -17.92 27.59
N LYS A 102 -11.03 -17.78 26.62
CA LYS A 102 -10.77 -18.18 25.22
C LYS A 102 -10.18 -17.01 24.43
N SER A 103 -9.13 -17.28 23.64
CA SER A 103 -8.56 -16.29 22.73
C SER A 103 -9.54 -15.94 21.62
N ASN A 104 -9.81 -14.66 21.41
CA ASN A 104 -10.64 -14.19 20.32
C ASN A 104 -9.87 -14.26 18.99
N PRO A 105 -10.51 -14.64 17.89
CA PRO A 105 -9.93 -14.54 16.57
C PRO A 105 -9.75 -13.06 16.20
N PHE A 106 -8.89 -12.81 15.23
CA PHE A 106 -8.77 -11.52 14.57
C PHE A 106 -9.76 -11.42 13.42
N ILE A 107 -10.32 -10.24 13.22
CA ILE A 107 -11.14 -9.93 12.05
C ILE A 107 -10.23 -9.36 10.97
N TYR A 108 -10.31 -9.88 9.77
CA TYR A 108 -9.59 -9.30 8.63
C TYR A 108 -10.25 -7.99 8.21
N CYS A 109 -9.52 -6.90 8.30
CA CYS A 109 -10.00 -5.54 8.03
C CYS A 109 -9.51 -4.99 6.68
N GLY A 110 -8.91 -5.84 5.85
CA GLY A 110 -8.48 -5.45 4.52
C GLY A 110 -7.01 -5.02 4.44
N ALA A 111 -6.67 -4.44 3.30
CA ALA A 111 -5.36 -3.89 3.03
C ALA A 111 -5.28 -2.42 3.47
N LEU A 112 -4.07 -2.02 3.85
CA LEU A 112 -3.75 -0.66 4.28
C LEU A 112 -2.75 -0.03 3.33
N SER A 113 -2.88 1.29 3.08
CA SER A 113 -1.82 2.10 2.49
C SER A 113 -1.35 3.15 3.49
N TYR A 114 -0.05 3.39 3.52
CA TYR A 114 0.53 4.45 4.34
C TYR A 114 -0.05 5.80 3.92
N LYS A 115 -0.45 6.63 4.92
CA LYS A 115 -0.93 8.00 4.69
C LYS A 115 0.02 9.02 5.31
N ALA A 116 0.31 8.88 6.59
CA ALA A 116 1.11 9.84 7.34
C ALA A 116 1.70 9.19 8.60
N HIS A 117 2.60 9.89 9.26
CA HIS A 117 3.07 9.56 10.60
C HIS A 117 3.26 10.83 11.43
N ASP A 118 3.31 10.67 12.74
CA ASP A 118 3.58 11.76 13.65
C ASP A 118 5.09 11.89 13.88
N GLU A 119 5.70 12.99 13.40
CA GLU A 119 7.14 13.27 13.57
C GLU A 119 7.56 13.47 15.03
N ALA A 120 6.63 13.84 15.90
CA ALA A 120 6.89 14.00 17.34
C ALA A 120 7.02 12.64 18.05
N THR A 121 6.61 11.53 17.41
CA THR A 121 6.65 10.20 17.98
C THR A 121 7.81 9.37 17.44
N SER A 122 8.49 8.66 18.34
CA SER A 122 9.57 7.74 17.97
C SER A 122 9.69 6.66 19.04
N LYS A 123 9.62 5.38 18.61
CA LYS A 123 9.78 4.19 19.47
C LYS A 123 8.73 4.10 20.61
N PRO A 124 7.44 3.98 20.29
CA PRO A 124 6.86 3.71 18.96
C PRO A 124 6.70 4.95 18.09
N VAL A 125 6.66 4.77 16.78
CA VAL A 125 6.19 5.78 15.84
C VAL A 125 4.69 5.57 15.60
N HIS A 126 3.92 6.67 15.65
CA HIS A 126 2.50 6.67 15.32
C HIS A 126 2.32 6.83 13.81
N ILE A 127 1.61 5.89 13.19
CA ILE A 127 1.36 5.86 11.74
C ILE A 127 -0.14 5.86 11.49
N VAL A 128 -0.55 6.63 10.49
CA VAL A 128 -1.92 6.65 9.98
C VAL A 128 -1.95 5.98 8.62
N PHE A 129 -2.89 5.07 8.43
CA PHE A 129 -3.12 4.36 7.19
C PHE A 129 -4.47 4.73 6.59
N ASN A 130 -4.58 4.68 5.26
CA ASN A 130 -5.87 4.55 4.60
C ASN A 130 -6.29 3.08 4.60
N CYS A 131 -7.51 2.78 4.97
CA CYS A 131 -8.10 1.44 4.87
C CYS A 131 -8.68 1.27 3.45
N LEU A 132 -8.00 0.49 2.61
CA LEU A 132 -8.34 0.36 1.19
C LEU A 132 -9.64 -0.40 0.94
N ASP A 133 -10.02 -1.27 1.87
CA ASP A 133 -11.22 -2.10 1.80
C ASP A 133 -12.30 -1.62 2.82
N TYR A 134 -12.25 -0.35 3.28
CA TYR A 134 -13.22 0.20 4.22
C TYR A 134 -14.64 0.13 3.65
N GLN A 135 -15.62 -0.17 4.50
CA GLN A 135 -17.03 -0.25 4.14
C GLN A 135 -17.85 0.70 5.00
N ASP A 136 -18.64 1.57 4.35
CA ASP A 136 -19.58 2.46 5.06
C ASP A 136 -20.73 1.67 5.70
N GLU A 137 -21.12 0.54 5.09
CA GLU A 137 -22.08 -0.42 5.64
C GLU A 137 -21.35 -1.74 5.99
N PRO A 138 -20.61 -1.79 7.09
CA PRO A 138 -19.79 -2.93 7.45
C PRO A 138 -20.62 -4.09 8.00
N SER A 139 -20.10 -5.31 7.87
CA SER A 139 -20.65 -6.46 8.58
C SER A 139 -20.63 -6.21 10.10
N ALA A 140 -21.50 -6.88 10.85
CA ALA A 140 -21.58 -6.73 12.32
C ALA A 140 -20.24 -6.99 13.03
N GLN A 141 -19.34 -7.77 12.44
CA GLN A 141 -18.01 -8.04 12.99
C GLN A 141 -17.04 -6.89 12.70
N LEU A 142 -17.07 -6.30 11.49
CA LEU A 142 -16.31 -5.11 11.15
C LEU A 142 -16.79 -3.89 11.93
N ALA A 143 -18.11 -3.69 12.06
CA ALA A 143 -18.68 -2.59 12.85
C ALA A 143 -18.11 -2.57 14.27
N LYS A 144 -18.01 -3.73 14.93
CA LYS A 144 -17.44 -3.81 16.30
C LYS A 144 -16.00 -3.31 16.41
N VAL A 145 -15.18 -3.48 15.38
CA VAL A 145 -13.79 -2.99 15.39
C VAL A 145 -13.72 -1.54 14.91
N TYR A 146 -14.58 -1.11 13.98
CA TYR A 146 -14.64 0.27 13.49
C TYR A 146 -15.16 1.25 14.56
N ASP A 147 -16.19 0.84 15.31
CA ASP A 147 -16.84 1.67 16.32
C ASP A 147 -16.06 1.71 17.66
N TRP A 148 -15.01 0.89 17.79
CA TRP A 148 -14.25 0.87 19.02
C TRP A 148 -13.42 2.15 19.17
N THR A 149 -13.54 2.80 20.32
CA THR A 149 -12.79 4.01 20.65
C THR A 149 -11.99 3.82 21.94
N PRO A 150 -10.74 4.32 22.01
CA PRO A 150 -9.96 4.29 23.24
C PRO A 150 -10.64 5.04 24.36
N SER A 151 -10.68 4.47 25.57
CA SER A 151 -11.27 5.08 26.77
C SER A 151 -10.43 6.21 27.39
N ASN A 152 -9.22 6.44 26.91
CA ASN A 152 -8.31 7.47 27.40
C ASN A 152 -8.32 8.67 26.48
N ASP A 153 -8.72 9.83 27.02
CA ASP A 153 -8.55 11.15 26.44
C ASP A 153 -7.06 11.53 26.31
N ARG A 154 -6.30 10.84 25.47
CA ARG A 154 -5.04 11.40 24.99
C ARG A 154 -5.37 12.45 23.95
N PRO A 155 -4.87 13.70 24.09
CA PRO A 155 -5.16 14.74 23.13
C PRO A 155 -4.79 14.28 21.71
N ARG A 156 -5.76 14.29 20.81
CA ARG A 156 -5.62 13.98 19.37
C ARG A 156 -4.92 15.12 18.61
N THR A 157 -3.97 15.78 19.21
CA THR A 157 -3.17 16.82 18.56
C THR A 157 -1.92 16.19 17.97
N ALA A 158 -2.13 15.31 17.01
CA ALA A 158 -1.04 14.88 16.18
C ALA A 158 -0.94 15.86 15.00
N HIS A 159 0.15 16.60 14.93
CA HIS A 159 0.54 17.28 13.71
C HIS A 159 1.01 16.21 12.72
N TYR A 160 0.07 15.68 11.94
CA TYR A 160 0.41 14.73 10.88
C TYR A 160 1.16 15.47 9.79
N VAL A 161 2.45 15.21 9.68
CA VAL A 161 3.17 15.57 8.47
C VAL A 161 2.73 14.58 7.40
N ASN A 162 2.01 15.09 6.41
CA ASN A 162 1.80 14.35 5.18
C ASN A 162 3.20 14.13 4.58
N ALA A 163 3.82 12.98 4.89
CA ALA A 163 5.01 12.58 4.20
C ALA A 163 4.59 12.35 2.76
N THR A 164 4.82 13.35 1.94
CA THR A 164 4.95 13.13 0.51
C THR A 164 5.93 11.97 0.36
N PRO A 165 5.62 10.92 -0.39
CA PRO A 165 6.65 10.04 -0.88
C PRO A 165 7.70 10.96 -1.47
N LYS A 166 8.87 11.04 -0.88
CA LYS A 166 9.98 11.78 -1.49
C LYS A 166 10.26 11.02 -2.77
N VAL A 167 9.71 11.50 -3.87
CA VAL A 167 10.34 11.31 -5.17
C VAL A 167 11.75 11.81 -4.93
N SER A 168 12.69 10.90 -4.85
CA SER A 168 14.08 11.18 -4.51
C SER A 168 14.64 12.09 -5.58
N ALA A 169 14.56 13.40 -5.33
CA ALA A 169 15.51 14.31 -5.92
C ALA A 169 16.88 13.77 -5.53
N ALA A 170 17.69 13.47 -6.52
CA ALA A 170 18.99 12.83 -6.42
C ALA A 170 19.81 13.43 -5.26
N ARG A 171 19.86 12.75 -4.13
CA ARG A 171 20.80 13.00 -3.07
C ARG A 171 22.10 12.31 -3.45
N LYS A 172 23.18 13.09 -3.57
CA LYS A 172 24.53 12.54 -3.71
C LYS A 172 24.78 11.49 -2.62
N PRO A 173 25.37 10.33 -2.94
CA PRO A 173 25.54 9.24 -2.01
C PRO A 173 26.60 9.61 -0.96
N SER A 174 26.21 9.61 0.30
CA SER A 174 27.12 9.49 1.43
C SER A 174 26.99 8.07 1.96
N GLY A 175 28.02 7.28 1.74
CA GLY A 175 28.40 5.97 2.23
C GLY A 175 27.38 5.11 2.97
N GLY A 176 26.96 3.96 2.33
CA GLY A 176 26.18 2.91 2.94
C GLY A 176 25.38 2.11 1.90
N GLY A 177 26.06 1.39 0.98
CA GLY A 177 25.55 1.25 -0.38
C GLY A 177 24.83 -0.04 -0.82
N GLN A 178 24.68 -1.13 -0.07
CA GLN A 178 24.15 -2.36 -0.71
C GLN A 178 22.61 -2.50 -0.69
N GLY A 179 21.91 -2.03 0.33
CA GLY A 179 20.42 -2.11 0.39
C GLY A 179 19.75 -1.15 -0.57
N TYR A 180 20.19 0.10 -0.63
CA TYR A 180 19.61 1.15 -1.48
C TYR A 180 19.78 0.86 -2.98
N ALA A 181 20.94 0.32 -3.37
CA ALA A 181 21.20 -0.08 -4.75
C ALA A 181 20.30 -1.26 -5.19
N ARG A 182 20.01 -2.20 -4.30
CA ARG A 182 19.08 -3.32 -4.58
C ARG A 182 17.64 -2.85 -4.75
N ASP A 183 17.16 -1.93 -3.90
CA ASP A 183 15.79 -1.41 -3.97
C ASP A 183 15.59 -0.57 -5.24
N GLN A 184 16.58 0.23 -5.61
CA GLN A 184 16.55 1.00 -6.86
C GLN A 184 16.61 0.07 -8.09
N ALA A 185 17.43 -0.97 -8.04
CA ALA A 185 17.52 -1.96 -9.12
C ALA A 185 16.21 -2.75 -9.26
N ALA A 186 15.56 -3.11 -8.14
CA ALA A 186 14.27 -3.78 -8.13
C ALA A 186 13.17 -2.89 -8.72
N LYS A 187 13.16 -1.61 -8.40
CA LYS A 187 12.20 -0.63 -8.95
C LYS A 187 12.37 -0.49 -10.46
N VAL A 188 13.60 -0.27 -10.92
CA VAL A 188 13.91 -0.19 -12.35
C VAL A 188 13.53 -1.48 -13.08
N ALA A 189 13.84 -2.65 -12.49
CA ALA A 189 13.46 -3.93 -13.07
C ALA A 189 11.93 -4.08 -13.19
N THR A 190 11.18 -3.61 -12.19
CA THR A 190 9.71 -3.63 -12.17
C THR A 190 9.14 -2.75 -13.30
N GLU A 191 9.64 -1.53 -13.44
CA GLU A 191 9.22 -0.57 -14.46
C GLU A 191 9.53 -1.11 -15.87
N LEU A 192 10.75 -1.58 -16.10
CA LEU A 192 11.15 -2.16 -17.39
C LEU A 192 10.36 -3.42 -17.76
N HIS A 193 10.06 -4.27 -16.76
CA HIS A 193 9.26 -5.47 -16.99
C HIS A 193 7.81 -5.13 -17.34
N ALA A 194 7.21 -4.16 -16.66
CA ALA A 194 5.86 -3.68 -16.95
C ALA A 194 5.80 -3.07 -18.37
N MET A 195 6.76 -2.23 -18.72
CA MET A 195 6.86 -1.61 -20.03
C MET A 195 6.97 -2.67 -21.14
N LYS A 196 7.89 -3.63 -21.02
CA LYS A 196 8.06 -4.72 -21.99
C LYS A 196 6.79 -5.57 -22.11
N THR A 197 6.12 -5.83 -20.99
CA THR A 197 4.87 -6.61 -20.96
C THR A 197 3.75 -5.85 -21.66
N ALA A 198 3.65 -4.53 -21.44
CA ALA A 198 2.67 -3.69 -22.11
C ALA A 198 2.90 -3.64 -23.63
N ILE A 199 4.14 -3.43 -24.08
CA ILE A 199 4.50 -3.45 -25.51
C ILE A 199 4.03 -4.77 -26.15
N ASN A 200 4.47 -5.91 -25.60
CA ASN A 200 4.10 -7.23 -26.13
C ASN A 200 2.57 -7.44 -26.13
N PHE A 201 1.87 -6.92 -25.12
CA PHE A 201 0.42 -7.03 -25.02
C PHE A 201 -0.28 -6.27 -26.16
N TYR A 202 0.10 -5.02 -26.42
CA TYR A 202 -0.54 -4.21 -27.47
C TYR A 202 -0.10 -4.66 -28.87
N GLU A 203 1.14 -5.09 -29.06
CA GLU A 203 1.58 -5.73 -30.31
C GLU A 203 0.79 -7.02 -30.59
N GLY A 204 0.55 -7.84 -29.55
CA GLY A 204 -0.30 -9.03 -29.64
C GLY A 204 -1.76 -8.74 -30.02
N LEU A 205 -2.24 -7.52 -29.74
CA LEU A 205 -3.54 -7.03 -30.22
C LEU A 205 -3.49 -6.45 -31.64
N GLY A 206 -2.32 -6.42 -32.27
CA GLY A 206 -2.10 -5.95 -33.63
C GLY A 206 -1.89 -4.44 -33.76
N TYR A 207 -1.45 -3.77 -32.68
CA TYR A 207 -1.03 -2.37 -32.73
C TYR A 207 0.45 -2.27 -33.15
N GLU A 208 0.79 -1.21 -33.87
CA GLU A 208 2.15 -0.70 -33.95
C GLU A 208 2.41 0.11 -32.69
N VAL A 209 3.45 -0.24 -31.91
CA VAL A 209 3.71 0.35 -30.58
C VAL A 209 5.00 1.15 -30.60
N VAL A 210 4.94 2.40 -30.16
CA VAL A 210 6.10 3.28 -30.01
C VAL A 210 6.24 3.64 -28.53
N ASP A 211 7.44 3.42 -27.96
CA ASP A 211 7.80 3.87 -26.61
C ASP A 211 8.04 5.38 -26.64
N THR A 212 7.24 6.14 -25.92
CA THR A 212 7.27 7.59 -25.81
C THR A 212 7.62 8.08 -24.42
N SER A 213 7.91 7.18 -23.49
CA SER A 213 8.12 7.46 -22.06
C SER A 213 9.20 8.49 -21.74
N SER A 214 10.15 8.69 -22.65
CA SER A 214 11.24 9.68 -22.50
C SER A 214 10.85 11.10 -22.94
N ASN A 215 9.81 11.26 -23.76
CA ASN A 215 9.53 12.54 -24.44
C ASN A 215 8.09 13.05 -24.25
N GLU A 216 7.16 12.20 -23.84
CA GLU A 216 5.74 12.53 -23.73
C GLU A 216 5.24 12.35 -22.29
N SER A 217 3.98 12.76 -22.06
CA SER A 217 3.30 12.60 -20.77
C SER A 217 2.56 11.26 -20.63
N PHE A 218 2.84 10.32 -21.52
CA PHE A 218 2.33 8.95 -21.55
C PHE A 218 3.41 8.01 -22.07
N ASP A 219 3.34 6.76 -21.71
CA ASP A 219 4.44 5.82 -21.91
C ASP A 219 4.50 5.20 -23.32
N LEU A 220 3.32 4.85 -23.91
CA LEU A 220 3.27 4.22 -25.22
C LEU A 220 2.26 4.92 -26.13
N LEU A 221 2.62 5.03 -27.41
CA LEU A 221 1.71 5.38 -28.50
C LEU A 221 1.43 4.12 -29.33
N CYS A 222 0.18 3.72 -29.41
CA CYS A 222 -0.27 2.54 -30.12
C CYS A 222 -1.15 2.94 -31.32
N ALA A 223 -0.81 2.48 -32.53
CA ALA A 223 -1.56 2.78 -33.72
C ALA A 223 -2.05 1.49 -34.43
N LYS A 224 -3.32 1.46 -34.86
CA LYS A 224 -3.92 0.34 -35.56
C LYS A 224 -5.08 0.81 -36.43
N GLY A 225 -5.01 0.55 -37.75
CA GLY A 225 -6.12 0.80 -38.67
C GLY A 225 -6.63 2.27 -38.70
N GLY A 226 -5.74 3.25 -38.45
CA GLY A 226 -6.07 4.67 -38.35
C GLY A 226 -6.53 5.13 -36.95
N GLU A 227 -6.71 4.23 -36.01
CA GLU A 227 -6.93 4.57 -34.61
C GLU A 227 -5.59 4.78 -33.90
N VAL A 228 -5.57 5.76 -33.00
CA VAL A 228 -4.44 6.07 -32.13
C VAL A 228 -4.89 5.93 -30.68
N LEU A 229 -4.10 5.21 -29.87
CA LEU A 229 -4.33 4.96 -28.46
C LEU A 229 -3.06 5.33 -27.69
N LYS A 230 -3.21 6.12 -26.65
CA LYS A 230 -2.17 6.40 -25.66
C LYS A 230 -2.23 5.38 -24.54
N VAL A 231 -1.11 5.01 -23.96
CA VAL A 231 -1.07 4.07 -22.84
C VAL A 231 -0.16 4.61 -21.75
N GLU A 232 -0.68 4.68 -20.54
CA GLU A 232 0.08 4.87 -19.31
C GLU A 232 0.37 3.50 -18.70
N VAL A 233 1.61 3.21 -18.37
CA VAL A 233 2.06 1.91 -17.86
C VAL A 233 2.48 2.02 -16.40
N LYS A 234 1.93 1.17 -15.56
CA LYS A 234 2.29 1.08 -14.13
C LYS A 234 2.71 -0.34 -13.79
N GLY A 235 3.90 -0.48 -13.21
CA GLY A 235 4.40 -1.75 -12.68
C GLY A 235 4.47 -1.75 -11.16
N THR A 236 4.02 -2.84 -10.52
CA THR A 236 4.14 -3.01 -9.08
C THR A 236 4.27 -4.47 -8.67
N ALA A 237 5.10 -4.73 -7.66
CA ALA A 237 5.15 -6.03 -7.01
C ALA A 237 3.99 -6.26 -6.05
N SER A 238 3.24 -5.21 -5.70
CA SER A 238 2.05 -5.28 -4.84
C SER A 238 0.83 -5.82 -5.60
N LEU A 239 -0.32 -5.95 -4.91
CA LEU A 239 -1.57 -6.45 -5.51
C LEU A 239 -2.22 -5.50 -6.54
N GLY A 240 -1.63 -4.34 -6.82
CA GLY A 240 -2.12 -3.42 -7.85
C GLY A 240 -3.47 -2.75 -7.56
N LYS A 241 -3.90 -2.70 -6.31
CA LYS A 241 -5.16 -2.06 -5.93
C LYS A 241 -5.14 -0.54 -6.09
N GLN A 242 -3.95 0.06 -5.96
CA GLN A 242 -3.70 1.48 -6.20
C GLN A 242 -2.38 1.64 -6.93
N VAL A 243 -2.34 2.59 -7.83
CA VAL A 243 -1.12 3.02 -8.53
C VAL A 243 -0.99 4.53 -8.42
N LEU A 244 0.24 5.02 -8.37
CA LEU A 244 0.50 6.45 -8.36
C LEU A 244 0.45 6.96 -9.79
N VAL A 245 -0.31 8.03 -9.98
CA VAL A 245 -0.37 8.76 -11.24
C VAL A 245 -0.03 10.23 -11.00
N THR A 246 0.66 10.84 -11.94
CA THR A 246 1.03 12.25 -11.87
C THR A 246 -0.10 13.14 -12.37
N ALA A 247 -0.05 14.43 -12.03
CA ALA A 247 -1.01 15.40 -12.53
C ALA A 247 -1.00 15.53 -14.08
N ASN A 248 0.18 15.33 -14.70
CA ASN A 248 0.31 15.37 -16.16
C ASN A 248 -0.33 14.15 -16.82
N GLU A 249 -0.13 12.95 -16.28
CA GLU A 249 -0.76 11.72 -16.76
C GLU A 249 -2.30 11.80 -16.65
N VAL A 250 -2.82 12.32 -15.52
CA VAL A 250 -4.26 12.57 -15.34
C VAL A 250 -4.79 13.60 -16.34
N LYS A 251 -4.05 14.71 -16.53
CA LYS A 251 -4.43 15.73 -17.51
C LYS A 251 -4.47 15.15 -18.92
N GLU A 252 -3.47 14.36 -19.29
CA GLU A 252 -3.40 13.71 -20.59
C GLU A 252 -4.56 12.74 -20.81
N ALA A 253 -4.87 11.91 -19.81
CA ALA A 253 -5.98 10.97 -19.87
C ALA A 253 -7.35 11.66 -20.01
N ARG A 254 -7.50 12.90 -19.51
CA ARG A 254 -8.73 13.71 -19.60
C ARG A 254 -8.82 14.54 -20.87
N MET A 255 -7.76 14.61 -21.68
CA MET A 255 -7.80 15.37 -22.94
C MET A 255 -8.76 14.72 -23.95
N SER A 256 -9.59 15.55 -24.58
CA SER A 256 -10.48 15.09 -25.65
C SER A 256 -9.70 14.78 -26.93
N GLY A 257 -10.11 13.75 -27.66
CA GLY A 257 -9.65 13.46 -29.02
C GLY A 257 -8.83 12.19 -29.19
N VAL A 258 -8.03 11.76 -28.18
CA VAL A 258 -7.31 10.49 -28.23
C VAL A 258 -7.61 9.69 -26.96
N LYS A 259 -7.96 8.43 -27.15
CA LYS A 259 -8.23 7.50 -26.02
C LYS A 259 -6.93 7.20 -25.28
N THR A 260 -7.00 7.11 -23.97
CA THR A 260 -5.89 6.72 -23.12
C THR A 260 -6.26 5.45 -22.33
N ASP A 261 -5.40 4.45 -22.33
CA ASP A 261 -5.53 3.29 -21.47
C ASP A 261 -4.57 3.41 -20.28
N LEU A 262 -4.97 2.90 -19.13
CA LEU A 262 -4.07 2.67 -18.01
C LEU A 262 -3.77 1.17 -17.93
N PHE A 263 -2.53 0.80 -18.22
CA PHE A 263 -2.03 -0.57 -18.16
C PHE A 263 -1.29 -0.80 -16.86
N ILE A 264 -1.78 -1.69 -16.02
CA ILE A 264 -1.19 -2.01 -14.72
C ILE A 264 -0.71 -3.46 -14.76
N LEU A 265 0.60 -3.67 -14.57
CA LEU A 265 1.15 -4.99 -14.30
C LEU A 265 1.42 -5.09 -12.79
N HIS A 266 0.65 -5.91 -12.08
CA HIS A 266 0.76 -6.06 -10.64
C HIS A 266 1.16 -7.47 -10.22
N SER A 267 1.48 -7.66 -8.94
CA SER A 267 1.96 -8.95 -8.40
C SER A 267 3.21 -9.46 -9.13
N ILE A 268 4.07 -8.55 -9.55
CA ILE A 268 5.35 -8.89 -10.21
C ILE A 268 6.25 -9.58 -9.19
N ASN A 269 6.82 -10.71 -9.58
CA ASN A 269 7.81 -11.41 -8.77
C ASN A 269 9.20 -10.84 -9.01
N ILE A 270 9.91 -10.49 -7.93
CA ILE A 270 11.26 -9.91 -8.01
C ILE A 270 12.22 -10.82 -7.25
N VAL A 271 13.18 -11.39 -7.96
CA VAL A 271 14.26 -12.20 -7.40
C VAL A 271 15.60 -11.67 -7.92
N ASP A 272 16.51 -11.34 -7.04
CA ASP A 272 17.85 -10.80 -7.37
C ASP A 272 17.79 -9.63 -8.36
N SER A 273 16.89 -8.68 -8.13
CA SER A 273 16.63 -7.52 -8.98
C SER A 273 16.20 -7.87 -10.42
N LYS A 274 15.67 -9.08 -10.63
CA LYS A 274 15.03 -9.49 -11.88
C LYS A 274 13.52 -9.60 -11.66
N ALA A 275 12.76 -8.90 -12.47
CA ALA A 275 11.30 -8.93 -12.45
C ALA A 275 10.78 -10.00 -13.41
N SER A 276 9.72 -10.72 -13.00
CA SER A 276 9.08 -11.75 -13.82
C SER A 276 7.62 -11.95 -13.44
N GLY A 277 6.82 -12.53 -14.32
CA GLY A 277 5.40 -12.78 -14.07
C GLY A 277 4.59 -11.50 -13.94
N GLY A 278 3.59 -11.52 -13.10
CA GLY A 278 2.64 -10.44 -12.89
C GLY A 278 1.29 -10.73 -13.52
N ILE A 279 0.30 -9.95 -13.09
CA ILE A 279 -1.09 -10.02 -13.55
C ILE A 279 -1.41 -8.69 -14.22
N ILE A 280 -1.96 -8.76 -15.43
CA ILE A 280 -2.36 -7.58 -16.19
C ILE A 280 -3.74 -7.13 -15.75
N ASN A 281 -3.85 -5.84 -15.41
CA ASN A 281 -5.11 -5.13 -15.25
C ASN A 281 -5.10 -3.92 -16.21
N ARG A 282 -5.97 -3.93 -17.21
CA ARG A 282 -6.10 -2.88 -18.21
C ARG A 282 -7.40 -2.10 -17.99
N ILE A 283 -7.28 -0.81 -17.76
CA ILE A 283 -8.42 0.11 -17.73
C ILE A 283 -8.49 0.80 -19.07
N GLN A 284 -9.44 0.37 -19.90
CA GLN A 284 -9.64 0.94 -21.25
C GLN A 284 -10.32 2.30 -21.16
N ASN A 285 -9.91 3.21 -22.04
CA ASN A 285 -10.44 4.59 -22.07
C ASN A 285 -10.38 5.24 -20.68
N TRP A 286 -9.24 5.11 -20.02
CA TRP A 286 -9.01 5.64 -18.69
C TRP A 286 -9.20 7.17 -18.69
N ASN A 287 -10.28 7.59 -18.03
CA ASN A 287 -10.63 8.99 -17.83
C ASN A 287 -11.04 9.17 -16.36
N PRO A 288 -10.08 9.33 -15.44
CA PRO A 288 -10.33 9.30 -14.01
C PRO A 288 -11.18 10.51 -13.59
N SER A 289 -12.23 10.27 -12.79
CA SER A 289 -12.96 11.33 -12.08
C SER A 289 -12.19 11.82 -10.86
N ASP A 290 -12.51 12.99 -10.33
CA ASP A 290 -11.87 13.50 -9.11
C ASP A 290 -12.15 12.60 -7.90
N GLU A 291 -13.28 11.93 -7.87
CA GLU A 291 -13.65 10.96 -6.82
C GLU A 291 -12.76 9.70 -6.82
N SER A 292 -12.23 9.34 -7.99
CA SER A 292 -11.31 8.20 -8.13
C SER A 292 -9.85 8.53 -7.81
N LEU A 293 -9.55 9.83 -7.63
CA LEU A 293 -8.19 10.34 -7.41
C LEU A 293 -8.05 10.83 -5.97
N VAL A 294 -7.08 10.29 -5.26
CA VAL A 294 -6.69 10.77 -3.93
C VAL A 294 -5.44 11.63 -4.08
N PRO A 295 -5.51 12.96 -3.79
CA PRO A 295 -4.33 13.82 -3.86
C PRO A 295 -3.24 13.34 -2.91
N THR A 296 -2.06 13.06 -3.43
CA THR A 296 -0.90 12.63 -2.64
C THR A 296 0.19 13.70 -2.55
N MET A 297 0.13 14.73 -3.41
CA MET A 297 1.13 15.80 -3.46
C MET A 297 0.55 17.11 -3.99
N PHE A 298 0.94 18.23 -3.38
CA PHE A 298 0.64 19.58 -3.86
C PHE A 298 1.94 20.35 -4.09
N LYS A 299 1.99 21.18 -5.15
CA LYS A 299 3.08 22.12 -5.38
C LYS A 299 2.65 23.51 -4.88
N HIS A 300 3.39 24.06 -3.91
CA HIS A 300 3.18 25.43 -3.43
C HIS A 300 4.27 26.34 -4.02
N SER A 301 3.84 27.41 -4.68
CA SER A 301 4.76 28.44 -5.18
C SER A 301 4.97 29.50 -4.09
N ILE A 302 6.21 29.73 -3.71
CA ILE A 302 6.60 30.85 -2.84
C ILE A 302 6.85 32.03 -3.77
N ILE A 303 6.03 33.09 -3.63
CA ILE A 303 6.16 34.36 -4.37
C ILE A 303 7.11 35.22 -3.58
#